data_c735425f6c5afd55bd04786825a1727a
#
_entry.id   c735425f6c5afd55bd04786825a1727a
#
_cell.length_a   1.000
_cell.length_b   1.000
_cell.length_c   1.000
_cell.angle_alpha   90.00
_cell.angle_beta   90.00
_cell.angle_gamma   90.00
#
_symmetry.space_group_name_H-M   'P 1'
#
loop_
_entity.id
_entity.type
_entity.pdbx_description
1 polymer ?
#
loop_
_entity_poly.entity_id
_entity_poly.type
_entity_poly.pdbx_seq_one_letter_code
_entity_poly.pdbx_strand_id
1 'polypeptide(L)'
;MGALDGKVALITGAGSGIGRATAERFAAEGAQICAVDFDDEPGRAAADAVGGLYVHADAGEASEVGAAFAACEAELGGVDIAYLNAGIAIGVADMTALTDAEYRRIMRVNVDGVVWGTRAAIPAMQRRGGGAIVATSSLAGLIPFAMDPVYDLTKHAVVGFIRSVAPTLRAHGITANTVNPGMTDTNILSDDAKELFAANDFPLMPASQIADAVFTIVTTGRTGECWVCQPGRDAEPYRFHDVPGPRTAGAQGRRPPVTP
;
A
#
# COMPACT_ATOMS: atom_id res chain seq x y z
N MET A 1 -13.36 22.16 8.65
CA MET A 1 -13.14 21.43 7.39
C MET A 1 -11.90 20.60 7.58
N GLY A 2 -12.01 19.30 7.38
CA GLY A 2 -10.87 18.39 7.44
C GLY A 2 -9.98 18.52 6.20
N ALA A 3 -8.75 18.00 6.27
CA ALA A 3 -7.80 18.10 5.15
C ALA A 3 -8.22 17.27 3.92
N LEU A 4 -9.16 16.32 4.08
CA LEU A 4 -9.68 15.48 3.00
C LEU A 4 -11.17 15.75 2.69
N ASP A 5 -11.71 16.90 3.10
CA ASP A 5 -13.09 17.26 2.80
C ASP A 5 -13.38 17.21 1.28
N GLY A 6 -14.45 16.49 0.92
CA GLY A 6 -14.86 16.29 -0.47
C GLY A 6 -14.00 15.34 -1.29
N LYS A 7 -13.03 14.64 -0.66
CA LYS A 7 -12.22 13.60 -1.27
C LYS A 7 -12.88 12.24 -1.12
N VAL A 8 -12.67 11.37 -2.09
CA VAL A 8 -13.11 9.98 -2.08
C VAL A 8 -11.88 9.08 -2.00
N ALA A 9 -11.84 8.22 -0.99
CA ALA A 9 -10.73 7.28 -0.77
C ALA A 9 -11.22 5.83 -0.94
N LEU A 10 -10.64 5.11 -1.90
CA LEU A 10 -10.79 3.66 -2.03
C LEU A 10 -9.64 2.97 -1.30
N ILE A 11 -9.97 2.03 -0.40
CA ILE A 11 -9.00 1.34 0.46
C ILE A 11 -9.20 -0.16 0.31
N THR A 12 -8.18 -0.91 -0.13
CA THR A 12 -8.20 -2.37 -0.18
C THR A 12 -7.69 -2.98 1.12
N GLY A 13 -8.26 -4.11 1.54
CA GLY A 13 -7.98 -4.71 2.85
C GLY A 13 -8.47 -3.79 3.99
N ALA A 14 -9.63 -3.18 3.79
CA ALA A 14 -10.20 -2.18 4.71
C ALA A 14 -10.86 -2.78 5.95
N GLY A 15 -11.13 -4.08 5.97
CA GLY A 15 -11.85 -4.75 7.07
C GLY A 15 -11.04 -4.87 8.36
N SER A 16 -9.71 -4.79 8.30
CA SER A 16 -8.88 -5.00 9.49
C SER A 16 -7.58 -4.17 9.48
N GLY A 17 -6.86 -4.21 10.58
CA GLY A 17 -5.50 -3.69 10.73
C GLY A 17 -5.30 -2.28 10.20
N ILE A 18 -4.28 -2.09 9.37
CA ILE A 18 -3.89 -0.77 8.83
C ILE A 18 -4.97 -0.20 7.90
N GLY A 19 -5.61 -1.05 7.08
CA GLY A 19 -6.66 -0.60 6.17
C GLY A 19 -7.85 0.03 6.91
N ARG A 20 -8.34 -0.64 7.95
CA ARG A 20 -9.43 -0.15 8.80
C ARG A 20 -9.04 1.14 9.54
N ALA A 21 -7.87 1.15 10.16
CA ALA A 21 -7.38 2.36 10.84
C ALA A 21 -7.23 3.56 9.88
N THR A 22 -6.84 3.29 8.62
CA THR A 22 -6.76 4.34 7.60
C THR A 22 -8.14 4.83 7.16
N ALA A 23 -9.13 3.93 7.03
CA ALA A 23 -10.50 4.31 6.73
C ALA A 23 -11.07 5.23 7.83
N GLU A 24 -10.89 4.88 9.09
CA GLU A 24 -11.29 5.69 10.25
C GLU A 24 -10.56 7.04 10.27
N ARG A 25 -9.24 7.05 10.01
CA ARG A 25 -8.43 8.27 9.99
C ARG A 25 -8.83 9.22 8.87
N PHE A 26 -9.10 8.70 7.67
CA PHE A 26 -9.49 9.51 6.51
C PHE A 26 -10.91 10.05 6.65
N ALA A 27 -11.84 9.24 7.17
CA ALA A 27 -13.20 9.69 7.46
C ALA A 27 -13.22 10.82 8.49
N ALA A 28 -12.38 10.76 9.53
CA ALA A 28 -12.23 11.83 10.52
C ALA A 28 -11.72 13.15 9.90
N GLU A 29 -11.03 13.08 8.75
CA GLU A 29 -10.57 14.24 7.96
C GLU A 29 -11.55 14.66 6.86
N GLY A 30 -12.74 14.07 6.81
CA GLY A 30 -13.82 14.46 5.91
C GLY A 30 -13.86 13.71 4.56
N ALA A 31 -13.05 12.66 4.39
CA ALA A 31 -13.12 11.85 3.19
C ALA A 31 -14.34 10.92 3.20
N GLN A 32 -14.94 10.70 2.02
CA GLN A 32 -15.86 9.60 1.77
C GLN A 32 -15.06 8.32 1.53
N ILE A 33 -15.43 7.23 2.19
CA ILE A 33 -14.67 5.98 2.17
C ILE A 33 -15.37 4.93 1.32
N CYS A 34 -14.64 4.33 0.37
CA CYS A 34 -14.98 3.08 -0.28
C CYS A 34 -14.09 1.98 0.31
N ALA A 35 -14.64 1.23 1.25
CA ALA A 35 -13.96 0.11 1.90
C ALA A 35 -14.07 -1.14 1.03
N VAL A 36 -12.94 -1.66 0.55
CA VAL A 36 -12.87 -2.86 -0.29
C VAL A 36 -12.19 -3.96 0.50
N ASP A 37 -12.85 -5.11 0.64
CA ASP A 37 -12.29 -6.27 1.33
C ASP A 37 -12.82 -7.57 0.71
N PHE A 38 -12.03 -8.65 0.85
CA PHE A 38 -12.44 -10.00 0.49
C PHE A 38 -13.39 -10.61 1.53
N ASP A 39 -13.19 -10.26 2.80
CA ASP A 39 -14.00 -10.74 3.93
C ASP A 39 -15.20 -9.81 4.17
N ASP A 40 -16.40 -10.29 3.88
CA ASP A 40 -17.64 -9.50 3.91
C ASP A 40 -17.95 -8.90 5.28
N GLU A 41 -17.85 -9.68 6.35
CA GLU A 41 -18.26 -9.25 7.67
C GLU A 41 -17.38 -8.11 8.22
N PRO A 42 -16.03 -8.25 8.28
CA PRO A 42 -15.18 -7.17 8.75
C PRO A 42 -15.16 -5.98 7.78
N GLY A 43 -15.28 -6.21 6.47
CA GLY A 43 -15.33 -5.14 5.47
C GLY A 43 -16.57 -4.25 5.61
N ARG A 44 -17.75 -4.86 5.79
CA ARG A 44 -19.01 -4.12 6.06
C ARG A 44 -18.93 -3.38 7.39
N ALA A 45 -18.45 -4.03 8.44
CA ALA A 45 -18.31 -3.40 9.76
C ALA A 45 -17.37 -2.18 9.70
N ALA A 46 -16.30 -2.23 8.92
CA ALA A 46 -15.39 -1.11 8.74
C ALA A 46 -16.05 0.04 7.96
N ALA A 47 -16.79 -0.26 6.89
CA ALA A 47 -17.53 0.75 6.14
C ALA A 47 -18.64 1.41 6.99
N ASP A 48 -19.42 0.62 7.69
CA ASP A 48 -20.52 1.11 8.54
C ASP A 48 -20.01 2.04 9.66
N ALA A 49 -18.85 1.71 10.24
CA ALA A 49 -18.23 2.52 11.31
C ALA A 49 -17.89 3.95 10.88
N VAL A 50 -17.70 4.18 9.57
CA VAL A 50 -17.35 5.48 9.01
C VAL A 50 -18.43 6.06 8.08
N GLY A 51 -19.59 5.41 7.97
CA GLY A 51 -20.65 5.79 7.04
C GLY A 51 -20.21 5.69 5.58
N GLY A 52 -19.32 4.75 5.25
CA GLY A 52 -18.74 4.54 3.93
C GLY A 52 -19.47 3.50 3.09
N LEU A 53 -19.03 3.34 1.84
CA LEU A 53 -19.46 2.28 0.93
C LEU A 53 -18.61 1.03 1.16
N TYR A 54 -19.26 -0.14 1.30
CA TYR A 54 -18.57 -1.42 1.24
C TYR A 54 -18.65 -2.05 -0.16
N VAL A 55 -17.54 -2.56 -0.65
CA VAL A 55 -17.48 -3.36 -1.90
C VAL A 55 -16.67 -4.63 -1.64
N HIS A 56 -17.30 -5.79 -1.89
CA HIS A 56 -16.58 -7.07 -1.89
C HIS A 56 -15.65 -7.14 -3.09
N ALA A 57 -14.35 -7.42 -2.88
CA ALA A 57 -13.44 -7.76 -3.96
C ALA A 57 -12.20 -8.51 -3.45
N ASP A 58 -11.77 -9.53 -4.21
CA ASP A 58 -10.44 -10.10 -4.10
C ASP A 58 -9.44 -9.17 -4.80
N ALA A 59 -8.54 -8.57 -4.03
CA ALA A 59 -7.53 -7.65 -4.56
C ALA A 59 -6.63 -8.29 -5.62
N GLY A 60 -6.48 -9.63 -5.60
CA GLY A 60 -5.70 -10.37 -6.59
C GLY A 60 -6.42 -10.59 -7.93
N GLU A 61 -7.72 -10.27 -8.04
CA GLU A 61 -8.52 -10.47 -9.23
C GLU A 61 -8.76 -9.16 -9.98
N ALA A 62 -8.15 -9.04 -11.17
CA ALA A 62 -8.19 -7.80 -11.96
C ALA A 62 -9.61 -7.30 -12.28
N SER A 63 -10.54 -8.22 -12.52
CA SER A 63 -11.94 -7.90 -12.82
C SER A 63 -12.68 -7.37 -11.60
N GLU A 64 -12.44 -7.93 -10.42
CA GLU A 64 -13.08 -7.51 -9.17
C GLU A 64 -12.53 -6.17 -8.69
N VAL A 65 -11.21 -5.96 -8.78
CA VAL A 65 -10.61 -4.65 -8.53
C VAL A 65 -11.20 -3.59 -9.47
N GLY A 66 -11.30 -3.88 -10.77
CA GLY A 66 -11.91 -2.96 -11.73
C GLY A 66 -13.38 -2.64 -11.40
N ALA A 67 -14.16 -3.64 -10.99
CA ALA A 67 -15.55 -3.47 -10.56
C ALA A 67 -15.65 -2.63 -9.27
N ALA A 68 -14.73 -2.81 -8.31
CA ALA A 68 -14.70 -2.00 -7.09
C ALA A 68 -14.45 -0.51 -7.37
N PHE A 69 -13.51 -0.19 -8.26
CA PHE A 69 -13.30 1.19 -8.71
C PHE A 69 -14.54 1.77 -9.41
N ALA A 70 -15.17 0.99 -10.30
CA ALA A 70 -16.38 1.43 -10.99
C ALA A 70 -17.55 1.67 -10.02
N ALA A 71 -17.75 0.81 -9.04
CA ALA A 71 -18.76 0.98 -7.99
C ALA A 71 -18.48 2.23 -7.15
N CYS A 72 -17.23 2.46 -6.75
CA CYS A 72 -16.81 3.66 -6.03
C CYS A 72 -17.12 4.94 -6.84
N GLU A 73 -16.82 4.96 -8.13
CA GLU A 73 -17.12 6.10 -8.99
C GLU A 73 -18.62 6.33 -9.14
N ALA A 74 -19.42 5.26 -9.27
CA ALA A 74 -20.87 5.36 -9.43
C ALA A 74 -21.58 5.90 -8.18
N GLU A 75 -21.17 5.42 -7.01
CA GLU A 75 -21.84 5.72 -5.74
C GLU A 75 -21.29 6.98 -5.05
N LEU A 76 -19.97 7.24 -5.15
CA LEU A 76 -19.28 8.33 -4.45
C LEU A 76 -18.79 9.44 -5.40
N GLY A 77 -18.96 9.28 -6.70
CA GLY A 77 -18.66 10.32 -7.71
C GLY A 77 -17.20 10.40 -8.16
N GLY A 78 -16.34 9.46 -7.77
CA GLY A 78 -14.95 9.41 -8.24
C GLY A 78 -14.00 8.74 -7.27
N VAL A 79 -12.69 8.78 -7.57
CA VAL A 79 -11.62 8.33 -6.68
C VAL A 79 -10.51 9.38 -6.69
N ASP A 80 -10.24 9.99 -5.54
CA ASP A 80 -9.14 10.93 -5.33
C ASP A 80 -7.93 10.26 -4.70
N ILE A 81 -8.16 9.24 -3.86
CA ILE A 81 -7.12 8.49 -3.15
C ILE A 81 -7.36 7.00 -3.35
N ALA A 82 -6.32 6.26 -3.75
CA ALA A 82 -6.32 4.80 -3.79
C ALA A 82 -5.26 4.29 -2.82
N TYR A 83 -5.71 3.70 -1.72
CA TYR A 83 -4.83 3.03 -0.77
C TYR A 83 -4.85 1.52 -1.01
N LEU A 84 -3.81 1.04 -1.69
CA LEU A 84 -3.62 -0.36 -2.09
C LEU A 84 -2.92 -1.10 -0.95
N ASN A 85 -3.72 -1.50 0.04
CA ASN A 85 -3.21 -1.99 1.32
C ASN A 85 -3.34 -3.51 1.48
N ALA A 86 -4.28 -4.17 0.81
CA ALA A 86 -4.48 -5.61 0.92
C ALA A 86 -3.16 -6.38 0.77
N GLY A 87 -2.91 -7.31 1.69
CA GLY A 87 -1.69 -8.10 1.69
C GLY A 87 -1.72 -9.22 2.73
N ILE A 88 -0.97 -10.27 2.45
CA ILE A 88 -0.83 -11.45 3.30
C ILE A 88 0.64 -11.80 3.50
N ALA A 89 0.95 -12.57 4.53
CA ALA A 89 2.21 -13.27 4.73
C ALA A 89 1.96 -14.79 4.72
N ILE A 90 2.97 -15.58 4.44
CA ILE A 90 2.88 -17.04 4.45
C ILE A 90 3.74 -17.69 5.53
N GLY A 91 4.76 -16.97 6.04
CA GLY A 91 5.59 -17.44 7.15
C GLY A 91 6.48 -18.63 6.81
N VAL A 92 6.82 -18.85 5.53
CA VAL A 92 7.63 -19.99 5.08
C VAL A 92 9.07 -19.54 4.90
N ALA A 93 9.92 -19.83 5.90
CA ALA A 93 11.35 -19.52 5.87
C ALA A 93 12.15 -20.54 5.03
N ASP A 94 11.77 -21.82 5.09
CA ASP A 94 12.41 -22.89 4.31
C ASP A 94 11.80 -22.97 2.91
N MET A 95 12.55 -22.52 1.93
CA MET A 95 12.11 -22.52 0.53
C MET A 95 11.82 -23.92 -0.03
N THR A 96 12.33 -24.99 0.58
CA THR A 96 12.02 -26.37 0.17
C THR A 96 10.62 -26.81 0.61
N ALA A 97 10.05 -26.14 1.61
CA ALA A 97 8.70 -26.38 2.11
C ALA A 97 7.62 -25.54 1.38
N LEU A 98 8.04 -24.54 0.59
CA LEU A 98 7.10 -23.66 -0.13
C LEU A 98 6.30 -24.44 -1.18
N THR A 99 4.99 -24.35 -1.11
CA THR A 99 4.10 -24.92 -2.14
C THR A 99 3.84 -23.92 -3.27
N ASP A 100 3.58 -24.45 -4.47
CA ASP A 100 3.13 -23.63 -5.62
C ASP A 100 1.87 -22.80 -5.30
N ALA A 101 0.97 -23.34 -4.49
CA ALA A 101 -0.29 -22.69 -4.13
C ALA A 101 -0.05 -21.47 -3.23
N GLU A 102 0.80 -21.59 -2.22
CA GLU A 102 1.19 -20.50 -1.34
C GLU A 102 1.91 -19.39 -2.12
N TYR A 103 2.86 -19.78 -2.98
CA TYR A 103 3.56 -18.83 -3.84
C TYR A 103 2.59 -18.03 -4.72
N ARG A 104 1.68 -18.74 -5.44
CA ARG A 104 0.71 -18.06 -6.31
C ARG A 104 -0.23 -17.16 -5.52
N ARG A 105 -0.68 -17.63 -4.34
CA ARG A 105 -1.59 -16.86 -3.49
C ARG A 105 -0.96 -15.54 -3.02
N ILE A 106 0.27 -15.58 -2.49
CA ILE A 106 0.92 -14.36 -1.98
C ILE A 106 1.29 -13.40 -3.12
N MET A 107 1.76 -13.90 -4.27
CA MET A 107 2.04 -13.06 -5.43
C MET A 107 0.78 -12.37 -5.95
N ARG A 108 -0.31 -13.12 -6.08
CA ARG A 108 -1.60 -12.60 -6.54
C ARG A 108 -2.12 -11.48 -5.64
N VAL A 109 -2.11 -11.66 -4.32
CA VAL A 109 -2.62 -10.63 -3.40
C VAL A 109 -1.65 -9.44 -3.31
N ASN A 110 -0.37 -9.70 -3.00
CA ASN A 110 0.56 -8.65 -2.64
C ASN A 110 1.13 -7.88 -3.84
N VAL A 111 1.28 -8.53 -5.01
CA VAL A 111 1.88 -7.92 -6.20
C VAL A 111 0.81 -7.57 -7.22
N ASP A 112 0.05 -8.55 -7.68
CA ASP A 112 -0.95 -8.31 -8.72
C ASP A 112 -2.02 -7.34 -8.23
N GLY A 113 -2.44 -7.43 -6.96
CA GLY A 113 -3.39 -6.49 -6.34
C GLY A 113 -2.94 -5.03 -6.42
N VAL A 114 -1.67 -4.76 -6.20
CA VAL A 114 -1.11 -3.41 -6.33
C VAL A 114 -1.05 -2.98 -7.81
N VAL A 115 -0.70 -3.89 -8.70
CA VAL A 115 -0.65 -3.60 -10.16
C VAL A 115 -2.06 -3.32 -10.69
N TRP A 116 -3.04 -4.17 -10.37
CA TRP A 116 -4.43 -3.99 -10.83
C TRP A 116 -5.06 -2.75 -10.23
N GLY A 117 -4.85 -2.51 -8.93
CA GLY A 117 -5.31 -1.30 -8.25
C GLY A 117 -4.73 -0.03 -8.87
N THR A 118 -3.42 0.00 -9.12
CA THR A 118 -2.77 1.14 -9.79
C THR A 118 -3.35 1.36 -11.19
N ARG A 119 -3.52 0.28 -11.97
CA ARG A 119 -4.09 0.34 -13.32
C ARG A 119 -5.52 0.89 -13.34
N ALA A 120 -6.33 0.53 -12.35
CA ALA A 120 -7.70 1.01 -12.23
C ALA A 120 -7.77 2.45 -11.70
N ALA A 121 -6.88 2.82 -10.77
CA ALA A 121 -6.84 4.15 -10.17
C ALA A 121 -6.48 5.25 -11.18
N ILE A 122 -5.54 5.00 -12.10
CA ILE A 122 -5.06 6.02 -13.03
C ILE A 122 -6.19 6.66 -13.83
N PRO A 123 -7.03 5.94 -14.59
CA PRO A 123 -8.11 6.59 -15.37
C PRO A 123 -9.18 7.21 -14.45
N ALA A 124 -9.47 6.66 -13.28
CA ALA A 124 -10.40 7.23 -12.32
C ALA A 124 -9.90 8.59 -11.82
N MET A 125 -8.63 8.68 -11.43
CA MET A 125 -8.00 9.91 -10.96
C MET A 125 -7.81 10.94 -12.09
N GLN A 126 -7.55 10.51 -13.33
CA GLN A 126 -7.49 11.42 -14.48
C GLN A 126 -8.82 12.14 -14.69
N ARG A 127 -9.96 11.45 -14.50
CA ARG A 127 -11.29 12.07 -14.54
C ARG A 127 -11.51 13.09 -13.43
N ARG A 128 -10.82 12.93 -12.29
CA ARG A 128 -10.85 13.88 -11.14
C ARG A 128 -9.82 15.01 -11.27
N GLY A 129 -8.94 14.96 -12.29
CA GLY A 129 -7.88 15.96 -12.50
C GLY A 129 -6.62 15.73 -11.65
N GLY A 130 -6.46 14.55 -11.07
CA GLY A 130 -5.33 14.13 -10.26
C GLY A 130 -5.72 13.23 -9.10
N GLY A 131 -4.76 12.83 -8.27
CA GLY A 131 -5.02 11.97 -7.12
C GLY A 131 -3.76 11.47 -6.44
N ALA A 132 -3.94 10.58 -5.46
CA ALA A 132 -2.83 9.98 -4.70
C ALA A 132 -2.98 8.46 -4.62
N ILE A 133 -1.97 7.73 -5.07
CA ILE A 133 -1.85 6.28 -4.90
C ILE A 133 -0.85 6.02 -3.78
N VAL A 134 -1.23 5.22 -2.80
CA VAL A 134 -0.32 4.71 -1.78
C VAL A 134 -0.43 3.19 -1.77
N ALA A 135 0.71 2.49 -1.81
CA ALA A 135 0.75 1.04 -1.69
C ALA A 135 1.46 0.63 -0.40
N THR A 136 0.90 -0.35 0.31
CA THR A 136 1.53 -0.92 1.50
C THR A 136 2.63 -1.91 1.10
N SER A 137 3.89 -1.48 1.24
CA SER A 137 5.04 -2.37 1.23
C SER A 137 5.34 -2.84 2.66
N SER A 138 6.57 -2.83 3.07
CA SER A 138 7.08 -3.19 4.40
C SER A 138 8.54 -2.73 4.51
N LEU A 139 9.13 -2.74 5.69
CA LEU A 139 10.60 -2.75 5.80
C LEU A 139 11.21 -3.93 5.05
N ALA A 140 10.51 -5.09 4.99
CA ALA A 140 10.85 -6.23 4.15
C ALA A 140 10.89 -5.94 2.64
N GLY A 141 10.43 -4.76 2.18
CA GLY A 141 10.64 -4.29 0.81
C GLY A 141 11.88 -3.41 0.63
N LEU A 142 12.64 -3.19 1.70
CA LEU A 142 13.84 -2.32 1.72
C LEU A 142 15.08 -3.04 2.27
N ILE A 143 14.89 -4.03 3.16
CA ILE A 143 15.94 -4.81 3.80
C ILE A 143 15.53 -6.29 3.79
N PRO A 144 16.48 -7.25 3.81
CA PRO A 144 16.18 -8.68 3.82
C PRO A 144 15.33 -9.12 5.03
N PHE A 145 14.35 -9.98 4.80
CA PHE A 145 13.49 -10.58 5.82
C PHE A 145 13.52 -12.12 5.69
N ALA A 146 14.47 -12.77 6.36
CA ALA A 146 14.73 -14.19 6.22
C ALA A 146 13.61 -15.12 6.75
N MET A 147 12.70 -14.60 7.57
CA MET A 147 11.59 -15.38 8.13
C MET A 147 10.48 -15.68 7.11
N ASP A 148 10.39 -14.89 6.02
CA ASP A 148 9.47 -15.11 4.92
C ASP A 148 10.06 -14.50 3.63
N PRO A 149 10.97 -15.22 2.93
CA PRO A 149 11.63 -14.70 1.73
C PRO A 149 10.68 -14.39 0.58
N VAL A 150 9.54 -15.07 0.49
CA VAL A 150 8.55 -14.79 -0.56
C VAL A 150 7.74 -13.54 -0.24
N TYR A 151 7.40 -13.32 1.03
CA TYR A 151 6.83 -12.03 1.45
C TYR A 151 7.80 -10.88 1.15
N ASP A 152 9.07 -11.04 1.49
CA ASP A 152 10.16 -10.10 1.18
C ASP A 152 10.21 -9.77 -0.32
N LEU A 153 10.22 -10.80 -1.17
CA LEU A 153 10.14 -10.67 -2.63
C LEU A 153 8.95 -9.80 -3.05
N THR A 154 7.75 -10.08 -2.52
CA THR A 154 6.54 -9.31 -2.89
C THR A 154 6.64 -7.84 -2.50
N LYS A 155 7.20 -7.55 -1.32
CA LYS A 155 7.31 -6.18 -0.82
C LYS A 155 8.40 -5.38 -1.54
N HIS A 156 9.51 -6.02 -1.94
CA HIS A 156 10.48 -5.43 -2.88
C HIS A 156 9.86 -5.15 -4.27
N ALA A 157 9.04 -6.07 -4.77
CA ALA A 157 8.33 -5.87 -6.04
C ALA A 157 7.42 -4.63 -6.00
N VAL A 158 6.66 -4.43 -4.92
CA VAL A 158 5.82 -3.24 -4.71
C VAL A 158 6.65 -1.95 -4.71
N VAL A 159 7.78 -1.92 -3.98
CA VAL A 159 8.70 -0.78 -3.97
C VAL A 159 9.22 -0.46 -5.37
N GLY A 160 9.71 -1.48 -6.08
CA GLY A 160 10.22 -1.32 -7.44
C GLY A 160 9.17 -0.81 -8.41
N PHE A 161 7.97 -1.38 -8.36
CA PHE A 161 6.84 -1.01 -9.21
C PHE A 161 6.40 0.43 -8.99
N ILE A 162 6.09 0.82 -7.75
CA ILE A 162 5.61 2.17 -7.44
C ILE A 162 6.65 3.23 -7.78
N ARG A 163 7.93 3.00 -7.47
CA ARG A 163 9.01 3.94 -7.84
C ARG A 163 9.16 4.08 -9.36
N SER A 164 8.85 3.04 -10.11
CA SER A 164 8.97 3.06 -11.58
C SER A 164 7.77 3.73 -12.26
N VAL A 165 6.55 3.57 -11.70
CA VAL A 165 5.34 4.17 -12.28
C VAL A 165 5.16 5.64 -11.87
N ALA A 166 5.64 6.04 -10.70
CA ALA A 166 5.44 7.38 -10.17
C ALA A 166 5.89 8.54 -11.12
N PRO A 167 7.04 8.45 -11.80
CA PRO A 167 7.45 9.51 -12.73
C PRO A 167 6.48 9.71 -13.91
N THR A 168 5.87 8.62 -14.40
CA THR A 168 4.94 8.68 -15.55
C THR A 168 3.60 9.30 -15.20
N LEU A 169 3.26 9.33 -13.90
CA LEU A 169 1.98 9.84 -13.41
C LEU A 169 1.97 11.35 -13.13
N ARG A 170 3.14 11.97 -13.02
CA ARG A 170 3.27 13.42 -12.71
C ARG A 170 2.53 14.31 -13.69
N ALA A 171 2.58 13.99 -14.99
CA ALA A 171 1.89 14.75 -16.01
C ALA A 171 0.37 14.76 -15.86
N HIS A 172 -0.18 13.81 -15.08
CA HIS A 172 -1.60 13.68 -14.81
C HIS A 172 -2.00 14.22 -13.42
N GLY A 173 -1.08 14.86 -12.70
CA GLY A 173 -1.34 15.33 -11.35
C GLY A 173 -1.52 14.20 -10.31
N ILE A 174 -1.04 12.99 -10.62
CA ILE A 174 -1.18 11.81 -9.76
C ILE A 174 0.15 11.55 -9.06
N THR A 175 0.11 11.41 -7.74
CA THR A 175 1.26 10.96 -6.93
C THR A 175 1.17 9.46 -6.67
N ALA A 176 2.33 8.78 -6.57
CA ALA A 176 2.38 7.38 -6.20
C ALA A 176 3.56 7.13 -5.24
N ASN A 177 3.28 6.55 -4.08
CA ASN A 177 4.25 6.34 -3.01
C ASN A 177 4.02 4.99 -2.34
N THR A 178 5.00 4.50 -1.57
CA THR A 178 4.81 3.37 -0.68
C THR A 178 4.89 3.80 0.78
N VAL A 179 4.05 3.19 1.63
CA VAL A 179 4.27 3.13 3.07
C VAL A 179 4.98 1.81 3.39
N ASN A 180 6.01 1.86 4.24
CA ASN A 180 6.87 0.72 4.55
C ASN A 180 6.88 0.52 6.08
N PRO A 181 5.85 -0.13 6.64
CA PRO A 181 5.77 -0.38 8.07
C PRO A 181 6.86 -1.35 8.56
N GLY A 182 7.37 -1.10 9.75
CA GLY A 182 8.00 -2.12 10.59
C GLY A 182 6.95 -3.01 11.27
N MET A 183 7.32 -3.65 12.37
CA MET A 183 6.42 -4.54 13.08
C MET A 183 5.20 -3.79 13.63
N THR A 184 4.03 -4.16 13.14
CA THR A 184 2.76 -3.48 13.44
C THR A 184 1.78 -4.51 13.99
N ASP A 185 1.07 -4.16 15.05
CA ASP A 185 0.05 -5.01 15.66
C ASP A 185 -1.18 -5.11 14.75
N THR A 186 -1.21 -6.17 13.96
CA THR A 186 -2.29 -6.48 13.02
C THR A 186 -2.47 -7.99 12.92
N ASN A 187 -3.50 -8.41 12.19
CA ASN A 187 -3.79 -9.84 11.95
C ASN A 187 -2.78 -10.53 11.01
N ILE A 188 -1.83 -9.80 10.41
CA ILE A 188 -0.75 -10.40 9.60
C ILE A 188 0.29 -11.11 10.47
N LEU A 189 0.41 -10.70 11.73
CA LEU A 189 1.23 -11.36 12.73
C LEU A 189 0.42 -12.46 13.41
N SER A 190 0.98 -13.68 13.50
CA SER A 190 0.41 -14.74 14.33
C SER A 190 0.45 -14.37 15.82
N ASP A 191 -0.41 -15.00 16.61
CA ASP A 191 -0.41 -14.80 18.07
C ASP A 191 0.94 -15.20 18.69
N ASP A 192 1.55 -16.31 18.23
CA ASP A 192 2.89 -16.74 18.64
C ASP A 192 3.95 -15.67 18.36
N ALA A 193 3.87 -15.00 17.21
CA ALA A 193 4.80 -13.92 16.87
C ALA A 193 4.59 -12.71 17.80
N LYS A 194 3.36 -12.34 18.10
CA LYS A 194 3.06 -11.26 19.05
C LYS A 194 3.55 -11.57 20.44
N GLU A 195 3.35 -12.81 20.92
CA GLU A 195 3.88 -13.26 22.21
C GLU A 195 5.42 -13.22 22.26
N LEU A 196 6.08 -13.65 21.17
CA LEU A 196 7.54 -13.58 21.04
C LEU A 196 8.06 -12.15 21.14
N PHE A 197 7.41 -11.20 20.46
CA PHE A 197 7.76 -9.78 20.55
C PHE A 197 7.56 -9.24 21.96
N ALA A 198 6.44 -9.55 22.59
CA ALA A 198 6.16 -9.14 23.96
C ALA A 198 7.18 -9.73 24.97
N ALA A 199 7.56 -11.00 24.82
CA ALA A 199 8.54 -11.66 25.68
C ALA A 199 9.98 -11.09 25.55
N ASN A 200 10.25 -10.36 24.45
CA ASN A 200 11.53 -9.69 24.19
C ASN A 200 11.47 -8.18 24.30
N ASP A 201 10.41 -7.63 24.90
CA ASP A 201 10.19 -6.18 25.01
C ASP A 201 10.31 -5.43 23.67
N PHE A 202 10.01 -6.10 22.54
CA PHE A 202 10.09 -5.48 21.23
C PHE A 202 8.79 -4.73 20.93
N PRO A 203 8.83 -3.41 20.67
CA PRO A 203 7.63 -2.60 20.51
C PRO A 203 6.95 -2.88 19.17
N LEU A 204 5.64 -3.18 19.21
CA LEU A 204 4.78 -3.20 18.05
C LEU A 204 4.13 -1.82 17.86
N MET A 205 4.07 -1.34 16.62
CA MET A 205 3.33 -0.11 16.31
C MET A 205 1.82 -0.39 16.28
N PRO A 206 0.97 0.51 16.77
CA PRO A 206 -0.45 0.43 16.51
C PRO A 206 -0.73 0.73 15.03
N ALA A 207 -1.78 0.13 14.47
CA ALA A 207 -2.19 0.37 13.09
C ALA A 207 -2.51 1.85 12.81
N SER A 208 -2.97 2.59 13.81
CA SER A 208 -3.23 4.04 13.73
C SER A 208 -1.98 4.86 13.40
N GLN A 209 -0.80 4.46 13.88
CA GLN A 209 0.45 5.16 13.55
C GLN A 209 0.75 5.05 12.04
N ILE A 210 0.44 3.91 11.42
CA ILE A 210 0.61 3.75 9.98
C ILE A 210 -0.47 4.53 9.22
N ALA A 211 -1.70 4.58 9.73
CA ALA A 211 -2.76 5.41 9.15
C ALA A 211 -2.39 6.90 9.13
N ASP A 212 -1.77 7.42 10.18
CA ASP A 212 -1.26 8.80 10.23
C ASP A 212 -0.12 9.03 9.20
N ALA A 213 0.74 8.04 9.01
CA ALA A 213 1.77 8.09 7.96
C ALA A 213 1.14 8.13 6.56
N VAL A 214 0.14 7.28 6.29
CA VAL A 214 -0.58 7.28 5.00
C VAL A 214 -1.29 8.61 4.78
N PHE A 215 -1.92 9.17 5.81
CA PHE A 215 -2.52 10.50 5.75
C PHE A 215 -1.47 11.57 5.39
N THR A 216 -0.32 11.55 6.03
CA THR A 216 0.80 12.46 5.71
C THR A 216 1.22 12.29 4.25
N ILE A 217 1.39 11.06 3.76
CA ILE A 217 1.82 10.77 2.39
C ILE A 217 0.84 11.38 1.37
N VAL A 218 -0.47 11.19 1.54
CA VAL A 218 -1.46 11.67 0.57
C VAL A 218 -1.61 13.20 0.56
N THR A 219 -1.23 13.86 1.66
CA THR A 219 -1.34 15.33 1.79
C THR A 219 -0.08 16.10 1.42
N THR A 220 1.09 15.43 1.30
CA THR A 220 2.36 16.12 0.99
C THR A 220 2.51 16.54 -0.48
N GLY A 221 1.79 15.94 -1.41
CA GLY A 221 1.99 16.12 -2.85
C GLY A 221 3.31 15.56 -3.40
N ARG A 222 4.10 14.85 -2.58
CA ARG A 222 5.37 14.21 -2.98
C ARG A 222 5.08 12.89 -3.70
N THR A 223 5.99 12.45 -4.58
CA THR A 223 5.79 11.24 -5.39
C THR A 223 7.08 10.48 -5.64
N GLY A 224 6.99 9.14 -5.73
CA GLY A 224 8.13 8.25 -5.97
C GLY A 224 8.90 7.91 -4.70
N GLU A 225 8.32 8.15 -3.53
CA GLU A 225 8.97 7.97 -2.24
C GLU A 225 8.52 6.68 -1.54
N CYS A 226 9.41 6.16 -0.72
CA CYS A 226 9.16 5.00 0.14
C CYS A 226 9.26 5.47 1.60
N TRP A 227 8.11 5.58 2.27
CA TRP A 227 8.03 6.15 3.62
C TRP A 227 8.18 5.05 4.68
N VAL A 228 9.22 5.15 5.48
CA VAL A 228 9.51 4.21 6.58
C VAL A 228 8.73 4.60 7.82
N CYS A 229 8.10 3.60 8.46
CA CYS A 229 7.42 3.76 9.74
C CYS A 229 8.06 2.83 10.78
N GLN A 230 8.51 3.40 11.90
CA GLN A 230 9.13 2.68 12.99
C GLN A 230 8.58 3.16 14.34
N PRO A 231 8.59 2.33 15.39
CA PRO A 231 8.15 2.75 16.72
C PRO A 231 8.93 3.97 17.21
N GLY A 232 8.21 4.94 17.77
CA GLY A 232 8.83 6.13 18.38
C GLY A 232 9.46 7.12 17.40
N ARG A 233 9.18 7.00 16.10
CA ARG A 233 9.68 7.92 15.06
C ARG A 233 8.54 8.39 14.17
N ASP A 234 8.66 9.62 13.69
CA ASP A 234 7.82 10.11 12.61
C ASP A 234 8.11 9.34 11.32
N ALA A 235 7.10 9.18 10.48
CA ALA A 235 7.30 8.56 9.17
C ALA A 235 8.17 9.45 8.28
N GLU A 236 9.20 8.86 7.66
CA GLU A 236 10.14 9.60 6.82
C GLU A 236 10.49 8.85 5.53
N PRO A 237 10.80 9.56 4.42
CA PRO A 237 11.22 8.93 3.18
C PRO A 237 12.56 8.22 3.31
N TYR A 238 12.61 6.96 2.88
CA TYR A 238 13.83 6.19 2.79
C TYR A 238 14.76 6.72 1.69
N ARG A 239 16.05 6.84 2.00
CA ARG A 239 17.07 7.30 1.04
C ARG A 239 17.75 6.11 0.39
N PHE A 240 17.52 5.91 -0.90
CA PHE A 240 18.26 4.92 -1.68
C PHE A 240 19.64 5.48 -2.07
N HIS A 241 20.65 4.61 -2.01
CA HIS A 241 21.96 4.93 -2.55
C HIS A 241 21.91 4.91 -4.09
N ASP A 242 22.65 5.83 -4.70
CA ASP A 242 22.82 5.84 -6.16
C ASP A 242 23.63 4.62 -6.63
N VAL A 243 23.26 4.10 -7.81
CA VAL A 243 24.04 3.05 -8.47
C VAL A 243 25.27 3.68 -9.11
N PRO A 244 26.48 3.09 -8.95
CA PRO A 244 27.68 3.59 -9.63
C PRO A 244 27.47 3.67 -11.15
N GLY A 245 27.78 4.83 -11.72
CA GLY A 245 27.71 5.03 -13.17
C GLY A 245 28.82 4.29 -13.92
N PRO A 246 28.70 4.20 -15.27
CA PRO A 246 29.72 3.57 -16.12
C PRO A 246 31.06 4.29 -16.02
N ARG A 247 32.16 3.50 -16.08
CA ARG A 247 33.54 4.01 -16.05
C ARG A 247 34.22 4.02 -17.43
N THR A 248 33.47 3.75 -18.50
CA THR A 248 33.98 3.81 -19.88
C THR A 248 34.25 5.24 -20.35
N ALA A 249 35.26 5.43 -21.15
CA ALA A 249 35.62 6.76 -21.71
C ALA A 249 34.40 7.37 -22.43
N GLY A 250 34.07 8.62 -22.11
CA GLY A 250 32.95 9.35 -22.69
C GLY A 250 31.56 9.01 -22.08
N ALA A 251 31.47 8.03 -21.18
CA ALA A 251 30.21 7.66 -20.51
C ALA A 251 30.22 7.89 -18.99
N GLN A 252 31.31 8.40 -18.44
CA GLN A 252 31.42 8.66 -16.99
C GLN A 252 30.34 9.65 -16.52
N GLY A 253 29.62 9.26 -15.45
CA GLY A 253 28.56 10.09 -14.88
C GLY A 253 27.27 10.18 -15.70
N ARG A 254 27.19 9.52 -16.85
CA ARG A 254 25.97 9.47 -17.65
C ARG A 254 25.00 8.43 -17.10
N ARG A 255 23.75 8.80 -17.02
CA ARG A 255 22.63 7.85 -16.82
C ARG A 255 22.16 7.34 -18.20
N PRO A 256 21.62 6.10 -18.27
CA PRO A 256 20.95 5.67 -19.49
C PRO A 256 19.88 6.69 -19.89
N PRO A 257 19.70 6.98 -21.19
CA PRO A 257 18.58 7.81 -21.61
C PRO A 257 17.28 7.09 -21.24
N VAL A 258 16.61 7.60 -20.22
CA VAL A 258 15.25 7.18 -19.89
C VAL A 258 14.33 8.10 -20.65
N THR A 259 13.61 7.55 -21.61
CA THR A 259 12.48 8.23 -22.23
C THR A 259 11.40 8.36 -21.18
N PRO A 260 10.83 9.55 -20.95
CA PRO A 260 9.72 9.75 -20.02
C PRO A 260 8.47 9.02 -20.46
#